data_b7d4af1c327d83caa4acf0a5f9365188
#
_entry.id   b7d4af1c327d83caa4acf0a5f9365188
#
_cell.length_a   1.000
_cell.length_b   1.000
_cell.length_c   1.000
_cell.angle_alpha   90.00
_cell.angle_beta   90.00
_cell.angle_gamma   90.00
#
_symmetry.space_group_name_H-M   'P 1'
#
loop_
_entity.id
_entity.type
_entity.pdbx_description
1 polymer ?
#
loop_
_entity_poly.entity_id
_entity_poly.type
_entity_poly.pdbx_seq_one_letter_code
_entity_poly.pdbx_strand_id
1 'polypeptide(L)'
;LGTTSLACHAGIFLPMYPLAPEHCCREVFQMLEPAYANCTKGQDVERVVLMGCGAGGGLALSLAMAAWREGLRKPDQLYLLSPMMDTEFFDKSLEQELIENSKHAKWTFYNEHVKEFLNSYWVRDYAVKTEYTSPYYGDMTDICDDVVLFSGVQDLYHCYAREFYKKAKKAGVNIRFFEFEDEAEDFMIYDKTKEYKKAQGFLIDCINGTFDTSLRAIYPLKMMSDWSKKYPEYFKDDWASRFIYDHKFDFTRLNPHISEYQNIRMAADASACDTLVRRFTEEFPCGTVVHMACRLDNMFGRVDNGRIQWYSVDSHNIMSVRRAMYGVREREKTIGRRLMDFSWLDEIRCKQNQGVMFVCDDGFSYLNKNEVRDLIAKIRALFPGSHLVFTASSTLANATANTWKHSQTVQKRKKRRFSVNNAAQMFGAWRPDYRIIDEQPIFRYLEIPKKLGWVTKLMCRYNLIGYNHRIIHVKLG
;
A
#
# COMPACT_ATOMS: atom_id res chain seq x y z
N LEU A 1 1.81 6.80 -20.36
CA LEU A 1 3.16 7.25 -19.95
C LEU A 1 3.11 8.64 -19.29
N GLY A 2 2.56 9.66 -19.96
CA GLY A 2 2.50 11.03 -19.39
C GLY A 2 1.80 11.08 -18.02
N THR A 3 0.68 10.39 -17.85
CA THR A 3 -0.05 10.31 -16.57
C THR A 3 0.81 9.66 -15.49
N THR A 4 1.55 8.59 -15.83
CA THR A 4 2.44 7.88 -14.90
C THR A 4 3.61 8.77 -14.50
N SER A 5 4.24 9.48 -15.44
CA SER A 5 5.33 10.44 -15.18
C SER A 5 4.91 11.52 -14.18
N LEU A 6 3.77 12.17 -14.42
CA LEU A 6 3.22 13.19 -13.52
C LEU A 6 2.89 12.63 -12.12
N ALA A 7 2.27 11.46 -12.07
CA ALA A 7 1.89 10.83 -10.80
C ALA A 7 3.08 10.33 -9.98
N CYS A 8 4.20 10.01 -10.63
CA CYS A 8 5.42 9.49 -9.99
C CYS A 8 6.52 10.55 -9.84
N HIS A 9 6.32 11.77 -10.34
CA HIS A 9 7.33 12.82 -10.39
C HIS A 9 8.66 12.33 -11.00
N ALA A 10 8.56 11.54 -12.09
CA ALA A 10 9.69 10.90 -12.75
C ALA A 10 9.89 11.40 -14.17
N GLY A 11 11.15 11.62 -14.55
CA GLY A 11 11.52 11.78 -15.96
C GLY A 11 11.31 10.47 -16.72
N ILE A 12 10.89 10.54 -17.99
CA ILE A 12 10.75 9.36 -18.86
C ILE A 12 11.76 9.46 -19.97
N PHE A 13 12.53 8.39 -20.15
CA PHE A 13 13.34 8.12 -21.33
C PHE A 13 12.68 6.99 -22.13
N LEU A 14 12.30 7.27 -23.38
CA LEU A 14 11.69 6.31 -24.30
C LEU A 14 12.65 6.08 -25.46
N PRO A 15 13.37 4.94 -25.52
CA PRO A 15 14.27 4.66 -26.61
C PRO A 15 13.50 4.33 -27.90
N MET A 16 13.87 4.97 -29.00
CA MET A 16 13.39 4.65 -30.35
C MET A 16 14.35 3.63 -30.97
N TYR A 17 14.17 2.36 -30.62
CA TYR A 17 15.04 1.28 -31.11
C TYR A 17 14.60 0.77 -32.50
N PRO A 18 15.54 0.22 -33.29
CA PRO A 18 15.24 -0.32 -34.62
C PRO A 18 14.34 -1.57 -34.51
N LEU A 19 13.53 -1.82 -35.53
CA LEU A 19 12.49 -2.87 -35.51
C LEU A 19 12.81 -3.99 -36.52
N ALA A 20 12.35 -5.20 -36.23
CA ALA A 20 12.28 -6.29 -37.20
C ALA A 20 11.20 -5.95 -38.27
N PRO A 21 11.35 -6.39 -39.53
CA PRO A 21 12.36 -7.35 -40.03
C PRO A 21 13.71 -6.73 -40.44
N GLU A 22 13.82 -5.41 -40.54
CA GLU A 22 15.03 -4.72 -40.99
C GLU A 22 16.22 -4.96 -40.04
N HIS A 23 15.94 -4.99 -38.74
CA HIS A 23 16.92 -5.14 -37.69
C HIS A 23 16.63 -6.34 -36.79
N CYS A 24 17.68 -6.95 -36.24
CA CYS A 24 17.59 -8.10 -35.34
C CYS A 24 17.88 -7.71 -33.87
N CYS A 25 17.74 -8.66 -32.97
CA CYS A 25 17.95 -8.44 -31.53
C CYS A 25 19.34 -7.88 -31.22
N ARG A 26 20.41 -8.30 -31.93
CA ARG A 26 21.77 -7.79 -31.76
C ARG A 26 21.83 -6.27 -31.89
N GLU A 27 21.28 -5.74 -32.98
CA GLU A 27 21.31 -4.31 -33.30
C GLU A 27 20.51 -3.50 -32.29
N VAL A 28 19.39 -4.07 -31.83
CA VAL A 28 18.57 -3.46 -30.77
C VAL A 28 19.35 -3.35 -29.47
N PHE A 29 20.03 -4.41 -29.01
CA PHE A 29 20.79 -4.36 -27.76
C PHE A 29 22.07 -3.56 -27.87
N GLN A 30 22.73 -3.51 -29.03
CA GLN A 30 23.85 -2.58 -29.30
C GLN A 30 23.45 -1.11 -29.09
N MET A 31 22.17 -0.78 -29.26
CA MET A 31 21.64 0.56 -28.98
C MET A 31 21.16 0.69 -27.53
N LEU A 32 20.39 -0.29 -27.03
CA LEU A 32 19.72 -0.19 -25.71
C LEU A 32 20.72 -0.19 -24.55
N GLU A 33 21.76 -1.02 -24.59
CA GLU A 33 22.75 -1.11 -23.50
C GLU A 33 23.52 0.22 -23.29
N PRO A 34 24.11 0.85 -24.32
CA PRO A 34 24.75 2.16 -24.17
C PRO A 34 23.76 3.26 -23.77
N ALA A 35 22.54 3.23 -24.32
CA ALA A 35 21.50 4.20 -23.98
C ALA A 35 21.12 4.10 -22.50
N TYR A 36 20.89 2.88 -22.01
CA TYR A 36 20.63 2.60 -20.59
C TYR A 36 21.80 3.06 -19.70
N ALA A 37 23.02 2.68 -20.06
CA ALA A 37 24.21 3.09 -19.32
C ALA A 37 24.34 4.62 -19.23
N ASN A 38 24.07 5.34 -20.31
CA ASN A 38 24.13 6.81 -20.33
C ASN A 38 23.03 7.45 -19.48
N CYS A 39 21.79 6.95 -19.55
CA CYS A 39 20.65 7.48 -18.77
C CYS A 39 20.81 7.22 -17.27
N THR A 40 21.55 6.19 -16.87
CA THR A 40 21.65 5.77 -15.46
C THR A 40 22.94 6.25 -14.76
N LYS A 41 23.89 6.85 -15.48
CA LYS A 41 25.20 7.30 -14.93
C LYS A 41 25.15 8.63 -14.17
N GLY A 42 24.09 9.43 -14.28
CA GLY A 42 24.02 10.76 -13.65
C GLY A 42 24.06 10.70 -12.12
N GLN A 43 24.82 11.62 -11.48
CA GLN A 43 24.84 11.74 -10.01
C GLN A 43 23.46 12.15 -9.44
N ASP A 44 22.61 12.75 -10.26
CA ASP A 44 21.27 13.20 -9.89
C ASP A 44 20.20 12.12 -10.08
N VAL A 45 20.56 10.93 -10.58
CA VAL A 45 19.62 9.82 -10.77
C VAL A 45 19.49 9.02 -9.47
N GLU A 46 18.52 9.38 -8.65
CA GLU A 46 18.27 8.71 -7.37
C GLU A 46 17.77 7.28 -7.57
N ARG A 47 16.84 7.06 -8.53
CA ARG A 47 16.19 5.76 -8.77
C ARG A 47 15.97 5.50 -10.25
N VAL A 48 16.20 4.25 -10.67
CA VAL A 48 15.98 3.76 -12.03
C VAL A 48 14.82 2.78 -12.06
N VAL A 49 13.79 3.13 -12.84
CA VAL A 49 12.64 2.25 -13.11
C VAL A 49 12.70 1.82 -14.56
N LEU A 50 12.85 0.53 -14.81
CA LEU A 50 12.81 -0.06 -16.14
C LEU A 50 11.42 -0.67 -16.38
N MET A 51 10.80 -0.33 -17.52
CA MET A 51 9.43 -0.76 -17.81
C MET A 51 9.28 -1.14 -19.28
N GLY A 52 8.53 -2.20 -19.54
CA GLY A 52 8.18 -2.59 -20.90
C GLY A 52 6.85 -3.31 -20.98
N CYS A 53 6.19 -3.22 -22.14
CA CYS A 53 4.92 -3.86 -22.44
C CYS A 53 5.05 -4.74 -23.69
N GLY A 54 4.41 -5.90 -23.70
CA GLY A 54 4.48 -6.85 -24.81
C GLY A 54 5.92 -7.25 -25.14
N ALA A 55 6.34 -7.07 -26.40
CA ALA A 55 7.74 -7.25 -26.82
C ALA A 55 8.69 -6.37 -26.03
N GLY A 56 8.29 -5.12 -25.72
CA GLY A 56 9.08 -4.21 -24.86
C GLY A 56 9.26 -4.75 -23.44
N GLY A 57 8.33 -5.56 -22.93
CA GLY A 57 8.45 -6.26 -21.66
C GLY A 57 9.56 -7.31 -21.69
N GLY A 58 9.66 -8.07 -22.77
CA GLY A 58 10.77 -8.99 -23.01
C GLY A 58 12.12 -8.25 -23.10
N LEU A 59 12.17 -7.14 -23.86
CA LEU A 59 13.36 -6.30 -23.96
C LEU A 59 13.81 -5.72 -22.61
N ALA A 60 12.85 -5.25 -21.79
CA ALA A 60 13.17 -4.72 -20.47
C ALA A 60 13.75 -5.80 -19.54
N LEU A 61 13.20 -7.01 -19.58
CA LEU A 61 13.73 -8.14 -18.81
C LEU A 61 15.14 -8.52 -19.29
N SER A 62 15.34 -8.63 -20.61
CA SER A 62 16.64 -8.90 -21.21
C SER A 62 17.69 -7.83 -20.85
N LEU A 63 17.31 -6.56 -20.90
CA LEU A 63 18.19 -5.43 -20.56
C LEU A 63 18.56 -5.44 -19.07
N ALA A 64 17.66 -5.81 -18.17
CA ALA A 64 17.98 -5.96 -16.76
C ALA A 64 19.00 -7.08 -16.50
N MET A 65 18.88 -8.22 -17.21
CA MET A 65 19.85 -9.31 -17.16
C MET A 65 21.20 -8.90 -17.73
N ALA A 66 21.20 -8.22 -18.90
CA ALA A 66 22.42 -7.69 -19.53
C ALA A 66 23.12 -6.65 -18.64
N ALA A 67 22.38 -5.74 -18.01
CA ALA A 67 22.93 -4.74 -17.10
C ALA A 67 23.66 -5.40 -15.91
N TRP A 68 23.08 -6.45 -15.30
CA TRP A 68 23.75 -7.21 -14.25
C TRP A 68 25.06 -7.86 -14.75
N ARG A 69 25.00 -8.54 -15.90
CA ARG A 69 26.16 -9.25 -16.47
C ARG A 69 27.30 -8.30 -16.87
N GLU A 70 26.97 -7.17 -17.47
CA GLU A 70 27.94 -6.16 -17.94
C GLU A 70 28.39 -5.20 -16.82
N GLY A 71 27.96 -5.41 -15.58
CA GLY A 71 28.31 -4.56 -14.45
C GLY A 71 27.78 -3.12 -14.56
N LEU A 72 26.70 -2.91 -15.31
CA LEU A 72 25.99 -1.63 -15.37
C LEU A 72 25.16 -1.43 -14.10
N ARG A 73 24.66 -0.20 -13.91
CA ARG A 73 23.73 0.07 -12.81
C ARG A 73 22.49 -0.81 -12.93
N LYS A 74 22.22 -1.61 -11.88
CA LYS A 74 21.01 -2.42 -11.76
C LYS A 74 19.78 -1.52 -11.64
N PRO A 75 18.65 -1.81 -12.31
CA PRO A 75 17.42 -1.08 -12.07
C PRO A 75 16.92 -1.35 -10.64
N ASP A 76 16.42 -0.30 -9.97
CA ASP A 76 15.82 -0.42 -8.65
C ASP A 76 14.45 -1.12 -8.73
N GLN A 77 13.73 -0.92 -9.86
CA GLN A 77 12.43 -1.56 -10.12
C GLN A 77 12.31 -1.97 -11.58
N LEU A 78 11.73 -3.16 -11.82
CA LEU A 78 11.45 -3.69 -13.16
C LEU A 78 9.95 -3.98 -13.30
N TYR A 79 9.30 -3.33 -14.28
CA TYR A 79 7.87 -3.51 -14.57
C TYR A 79 7.68 -4.22 -15.90
N LEU A 80 7.05 -5.38 -15.84
CA LEU A 80 6.76 -6.24 -16.99
C LEU A 80 5.24 -6.28 -17.21
N LEU A 81 4.78 -5.64 -18.28
CA LEU A 81 3.37 -5.52 -18.62
C LEU A 81 3.07 -6.45 -19.79
N SER A 82 2.29 -7.51 -19.59
CA SER A 82 1.99 -8.52 -20.64
C SER A 82 3.27 -8.96 -21.40
N PRO A 83 4.36 -9.36 -20.76
CA PRO A 83 5.65 -9.47 -21.41
C PRO A 83 5.75 -10.71 -22.33
N MET A 84 6.21 -10.52 -23.55
CA MET A 84 6.65 -11.60 -24.44
C MET A 84 8.07 -12.02 -24.05
N MET A 85 8.23 -13.17 -23.41
CA MET A 85 9.52 -13.60 -22.81
C MET A 85 10.16 -14.81 -23.50
N ASP A 86 9.42 -15.49 -24.39
CA ASP A 86 9.91 -16.62 -25.17
C ASP A 86 9.51 -16.42 -26.65
N THR A 87 10.49 -16.24 -27.51
CA THR A 87 10.26 -16.00 -28.96
C THR A 87 10.02 -17.26 -29.74
N GLU A 88 10.33 -18.42 -29.16
CA GLU A 88 10.25 -19.70 -29.86
C GLU A 88 9.14 -20.62 -29.32
N PHE A 89 8.50 -20.21 -28.22
CA PHE A 89 7.48 -21.01 -27.56
C PHE A 89 7.94 -22.45 -27.28
N PHE A 90 9.13 -22.59 -26.74
CA PHE A 90 9.78 -23.89 -26.54
C PHE A 90 9.20 -24.74 -25.45
N ASP A 91 8.51 -24.14 -24.50
CA ASP A 91 7.93 -24.91 -23.40
C ASP A 91 6.64 -25.61 -23.85
N LYS A 92 6.83 -26.83 -24.37
CA LYS A 92 5.71 -27.68 -24.83
C LYS A 92 4.65 -27.95 -23.77
N SER A 93 5.00 -27.81 -22.49
CA SER A 93 4.02 -27.98 -21.42
C SER A 93 3.00 -26.84 -21.36
N LEU A 94 3.31 -25.69 -21.97
CA LEU A 94 2.45 -24.50 -22.06
C LEU A 94 1.69 -24.41 -23.38
N GLU A 95 2.00 -25.26 -24.36
CA GLU A 95 1.45 -25.16 -25.73
C GLU A 95 -0.08 -25.22 -25.78
N GLN A 96 -0.70 -26.10 -24.99
CA GLN A 96 -2.15 -26.21 -24.98
C GLN A 96 -2.82 -24.96 -24.41
N GLU A 97 -2.24 -24.34 -23.41
CA GLU A 97 -2.73 -23.08 -22.82
C GLU A 97 -2.50 -21.90 -23.77
N LEU A 98 -1.38 -21.85 -24.48
CA LEU A 98 -1.13 -20.88 -25.55
C LEU A 98 -2.19 -20.96 -26.65
N ILE A 99 -2.52 -22.16 -27.10
CA ILE A 99 -3.56 -22.38 -28.13
C ILE A 99 -4.92 -21.90 -27.61
N GLU A 100 -5.25 -22.17 -26.36
CA GLU A 100 -6.52 -21.72 -25.76
C GLU A 100 -6.55 -20.19 -25.66
N ASN A 101 -5.49 -19.57 -25.11
CA ASN A 101 -5.38 -18.14 -24.99
C ASN A 101 -5.38 -17.42 -26.34
N SER A 102 -4.83 -18.03 -27.38
CA SER A 102 -4.82 -17.44 -28.73
C SER A 102 -6.23 -17.21 -29.30
N LYS A 103 -7.24 -17.94 -28.83
CA LYS A 103 -8.65 -17.73 -29.23
C LYS A 103 -9.23 -16.41 -28.70
N HIS A 104 -8.65 -15.89 -27.64
CA HIS A 104 -9.08 -14.63 -26.97
C HIS A 104 -8.16 -13.47 -27.29
N ALA A 105 -6.97 -13.73 -27.87
CA ALA A 105 -6.00 -12.70 -28.20
C ALA A 105 -6.55 -11.75 -29.27
N LYS A 106 -6.51 -10.44 -28.99
CA LYS A 106 -7.01 -9.40 -29.91
C LYS A 106 -5.96 -8.97 -30.94
N TRP A 107 -4.69 -9.04 -30.59
CA TRP A 107 -3.60 -8.42 -31.35
C TRP A 107 -2.47 -9.37 -31.70
N THR A 108 -2.31 -10.47 -30.99
CA THR A 108 -1.22 -11.43 -31.16
C THR A 108 -1.76 -12.80 -31.53
N PHE A 109 -1.10 -13.47 -32.45
CA PHE A 109 -1.49 -14.80 -32.90
C PHE A 109 -0.41 -15.80 -32.53
N TYR A 110 -0.79 -16.94 -31.98
CA TYR A 110 0.07 -18.10 -31.88
C TYR A 110 -0.11 -18.96 -33.15
N ASN A 111 0.90 -18.96 -34.00
CA ASN A 111 0.99 -19.87 -35.12
C ASN A 111 2.45 -20.04 -35.60
N GLU A 112 2.70 -21.06 -36.42
CA GLU A 112 4.04 -21.36 -36.92
C GLU A 112 4.66 -20.20 -37.73
N HIS A 113 3.85 -19.39 -38.43
CA HIS A 113 4.35 -18.25 -39.21
C HIS A 113 4.92 -17.15 -38.28
N VAL A 114 4.31 -16.88 -37.16
CA VAL A 114 4.84 -15.92 -36.18
C VAL A 114 6.16 -16.41 -35.62
N LYS A 115 6.25 -17.68 -35.29
CA LYS A 115 7.48 -18.33 -34.84
C LYS A 115 8.58 -18.29 -35.89
N GLU A 116 8.25 -18.65 -37.13
CA GLU A 116 9.19 -18.57 -38.27
C GLU A 116 9.65 -17.12 -38.51
N PHE A 117 8.74 -16.14 -38.41
CA PHE A 117 9.07 -14.73 -38.54
C PHE A 117 10.05 -14.27 -37.44
N LEU A 118 9.77 -14.61 -36.20
CA LEU A 118 10.66 -14.25 -35.08
C LEU A 118 12.04 -14.88 -35.22
N ASN A 119 12.12 -16.14 -35.63
CA ASN A 119 13.39 -16.81 -35.88
C ASN A 119 14.16 -16.18 -37.03
N SER A 120 13.51 -15.95 -38.14
CA SER A 120 14.17 -15.47 -39.37
C SER A 120 14.63 -14.01 -39.28
N TYR A 121 13.92 -13.17 -38.54
CA TYR A 121 14.15 -11.73 -38.54
C TYR A 121 14.64 -11.19 -37.19
N TRP A 122 14.12 -11.69 -36.07
CA TRP A 122 14.53 -11.23 -34.74
C TRP A 122 15.77 -11.97 -34.20
N VAL A 123 15.72 -13.31 -34.22
CA VAL A 123 16.79 -14.14 -33.67
C VAL A 123 17.98 -14.23 -34.65
N ARG A 124 17.70 -14.52 -35.92
CA ARG A 124 18.71 -14.76 -36.99
C ARG A 124 19.78 -15.78 -36.54
N ASP A 125 21.03 -15.32 -36.47
CA ASP A 125 22.22 -16.13 -36.14
C ASP A 125 22.46 -16.33 -34.64
N TYR A 126 21.62 -15.76 -33.78
CA TYR A 126 21.75 -15.95 -32.35
C TYR A 126 21.25 -17.29 -31.87
N ALA A 127 21.77 -17.75 -30.74
CA ALA A 127 21.15 -18.87 -30.05
C ALA A 127 19.77 -18.48 -29.54
N VAL A 128 18.79 -19.31 -29.74
CA VAL A 128 17.38 -19.05 -29.46
C VAL A 128 17.01 -18.99 -27.97
N LYS A 129 17.80 -19.61 -27.11
CA LYS A 129 17.58 -19.65 -25.66
C LYS A 129 18.63 -18.82 -24.91
N THR A 130 18.72 -17.55 -25.25
CA THR A 130 19.57 -16.60 -24.53
C THR A 130 18.70 -15.54 -23.86
N GLU A 131 19.25 -14.81 -22.92
CA GLU A 131 18.61 -13.67 -22.30
C GLU A 131 18.19 -12.58 -23.31
N TYR A 132 18.83 -12.51 -24.48
CA TYR A 132 18.52 -11.53 -25.53
C TYR A 132 17.34 -11.94 -26.41
N THR A 133 17.20 -13.23 -26.65
CA THR A 133 16.19 -13.77 -27.59
C THR A 133 14.96 -14.29 -26.86
N SER A 134 15.16 -14.98 -25.72
CA SER A 134 14.11 -15.57 -24.90
C SER A 134 14.46 -15.43 -23.41
N PRO A 135 14.29 -14.23 -22.81
CA PRO A 135 14.70 -13.97 -21.43
C PRO A 135 14.02 -14.87 -20.38
N TYR A 136 12.98 -15.57 -20.75
CA TYR A 136 12.35 -16.62 -19.93
C TYR A 136 13.35 -17.71 -19.48
N TYR A 137 14.41 -17.96 -20.27
CA TYR A 137 15.47 -18.92 -19.97
C TYR A 137 16.71 -18.32 -19.35
N GLY A 138 16.76 -16.98 -19.22
CA GLY A 138 17.90 -16.27 -18.67
C GLY A 138 18.08 -16.44 -17.16
N ASP A 139 19.24 -16.03 -16.67
CA ASP A 139 19.53 -16.05 -15.23
C ASP A 139 18.81 -14.85 -14.55
N MET A 140 18.01 -15.17 -13.54
CA MET A 140 17.25 -14.18 -12.77
C MET A 140 17.97 -13.71 -11.50
N THR A 141 19.20 -14.14 -11.29
CA THR A 141 19.97 -13.80 -10.10
C THR A 141 20.27 -12.30 -10.07
N ASP A 142 19.81 -11.64 -9.03
CA ASP A 142 20.12 -10.22 -8.72
C ASP A 142 19.88 -9.19 -9.87
N ILE A 143 18.92 -9.47 -10.75
CA ILE A 143 18.59 -8.60 -11.89
C ILE A 143 17.95 -7.28 -11.49
N CYS A 144 17.26 -7.24 -10.34
CA CYS A 144 16.50 -6.09 -9.87
C CYS A 144 16.11 -6.27 -8.40
N ASP A 145 15.95 -5.16 -7.67
CA ASP A 145 15.52 -5.19 -6.26
C ASP A 145 14.02 -5.47 -6.11
N ASP A 146 13.20 -5.08 -7.09
CA ASP A 146 11.74 -5.22 -7.06
C ASP A 146 11.20 -5.43 -8.48
N VAL A 147 10.70 -6.63 -8.76
CA VAL A 147 10.09 -6.98 -10.04
C VAL A 147 8.56 -6.98 -9.90
N VAL A 148 7.87 -6.35 -10.82
CA VAL A 148 6.41 -6.29 -10.84
C VAL A 148 5.89 -6.74 -12.20
N LEU A 149 5.07 -7.78 -12.19
CA LEU A 149 4.52 -8.42 -13.36
C LEU A 149 3.01 -8.21 -13.43
N PHE A 150 2.51 -7.77 -14.58
CA PHE A 150 1.08 -7.63 -14.88
C PHE A 150 0.74 -8.48 -16.09
N SER A 151 -0.39 -9.19 -16.04
CA SER A 151 -0.93 -9.92 -17.19
C SER A 151 -2.44 -10.07 -17.10
N GLY A 152 -3.13 -9.99 -18.21
CA GLY A 152 -4.50 -10.44 -18.32
C GLY A 152 -4.56 -11.97 -18.35
N VAL A 153 -5.62 -12.59 -17.82
CA VAL A 153 -5.79 -14.05 -17.85
C VAL A 153 -6.07 -14.54 -19.29
N GLN A 154 -6.63 -13.65 -20.11
CA GLN A 154 -6.88 -13.91 -21.55
C GLN A 154 -5.71 -13.43 -22.45
N ASP A 155 -4.59 -13.04 -21.86
CA ASP A 155 -3.37 -12.68 -22.57
C ASP A 155 -2.71 -13.95 -23.15
N LEU A 156 -2.25 -13.88 -24.40
CA LEU A 156 -1.55 -14.98 -25.04
C LEU A 156 -0.38 -15.51 -24.20
N TYR A 157 0.39 -14.61 -23.64
CA TYR A 157 1.61 -14.92 -22.86
C TYR A 157 1.36 -15.14 -21.36
N HIS A 158 0.11 -15.17 -20.93
CA HIS A 158 -0.23 -15.33 -19.50
C HIS A 158 0.40 -16.59 -18.88
N CYS A 159 0.38 -17.72 -19.58
CA CYS A 159 0.99 -18.95 -19.11
C CYS A 159 2.51 -18.79 -18.84
N TYR A 160 3.23 -18.09 -19.72
CA TYR A 160 4.64 -17.76 -19.50
C TYR A 160 4.85 -16.81 -18.33
N ALA A 161 4.01 -15.79 -18.17
CA ALA A 161 4.06 -14.86 -17.06
C ALA A 161 3.90 -15.60 -15.71
N ARG A 162 2.94 -16.52 -15.62
CA ARG A 162 2.70 -17.34 -14.43
C ARG A 162 3.87 -18.27 -14.11
N GLU A 163 4.43 -18.96 -15.11
CA GLU A 163 5.58 -19.84 -14.90
C GLU A 163 6.87 -19.04 -14.58
N PHE A 164 7.08 -17.90 -15.24
CA PHE A 164 8.15 -16.97 -14.90
C PHE A 164 8.06 -16.52 -13.43
N TYR A 165 6.87 -16.15 -12.96
CA TYR A 165 6.65 -15.79 -11.56
C TYR A 165 7.06 -16.92 -10.61
N LYS A 166 6.68 -18.18 -10.90
CA LYS A 166 7.08 -19.35 -10.09
C LYS A 166 8.58 -19.55 -10.07
N LYS A 167 9.24 -19.46 -11.25
CA LYS A 167 10.69 -19.59 -11.38
C LYS A 167 11.42 -18.49 -10.60
N ALA A 168 11.00 -17.22 -10.77
CA ALA A 168 11.57 -16.07 -10.08
C ALA A 168 11.43 -16.18 -8.56
N LYS A 169 10.27 -16.62 -8.06
CA LYS A 169 10.06 -16.91 -6.62
C LYS A 169 10.99 -18.00 -6.11
N LYS A 170 11.17 -19.08 -6.86
CA LYS A 170 12.08 -20.16 -6.49
C LYS A 170 13.54 -19.71 -6.47
N ALA A 171 13.91 -18.80 -7.37
CA ALA A 171 15.24 -18.16 -7.42
C ALA A 171 15.46 -17.09 -6.33
N GLY A 172 14.45 -16.80 -5.50
CA GLY A 172 14.55 -15.82 -4.43
C GLY A 172 14.34 -14.36 -4.88
N VAL A 173 13.91 -14.13 -6.11
CA VAL A 173 13.61 -12.79 -6.63
C VAL A 173 12.42 -12.19 -5.88
N ASN A 174 12.54 -10.92 -5.49
CA ASN A 174 11.42 -10.15 -4.96
C ASN A 174 10.49 -9.76 -6.10
N ILE A 175 9.50 -10.60 -6.40
CA ILE A 175 8.55 -10.42 -7.51
C ILE A 175 7.11 -10.41 -7.03
N ARG A 176 6.31 -9.49 -7.57
CA ARG A 176 4.86 -9.40 -7.41
C ARG A 176 4.18 -9.68 -8.74
N PHE A 177 3.06 -10.38 -8.73
CA PHE A 177 2.29 -10.69 -9.92
C PHE A 177 0.83 -10.26 -9.76
N PHE A 178 0.34 -9.45 -10.70
CA PHE A 178 -1.02 -8.96 -10.78
C PHE A 178 -1.71 -9.58 -11.99
N GLU A 179 -2.73 -10.39 -11.73
CA GLU A 179 -3.56 -11.04 -12.75
C GLU A 179 -4.92 -10.35 -12.84
N PHE A 180 -5.44 -10.22 -14.06
CA PHE A 180 -6.73 -9.58 -14.34
C PHE A 180 -7.60 -10.51 -15.17
N GLU A 181 -8.69 -11.02 -14.56
CA GLU A 181 -9.48 -12.18 -15.05
C GLU A 181 -10.08 -11.97 -16.45
N ASP A 182 -10.56 -10.77 -16.78
CA ASP A 182 -11.29 -10.49 -18.03
C ASP A 182 -10.47 -9.68 -19.05
N GLU A 183 -9.15 -9.57 -18.85
CA GLU A 183 -8.29 -8.74 -19.68
C GLU A 183 -7.39 -9.58 -20.58
N ALA A 184 -7.22 -9.07 -21.82
CA ALA A 184 -6.35 -9.63 -22.84
C ALA A 184 -4.96 -8.99 -22.81
N GLU A 185 -4.13 -9.32 -23.82
CA GLU A 185 -2.80 -8.76 -24.00
C GLU A 185 -2.83 -7.23 -24.09
N ASP A 186 -1.82 -6.58 -23.50
CA ASP A 186 -1.59 -5.14 -23.57
C ASP A 186 -2.77 -4.23 -23.13
N PHE A 187 -3.73 -4.79 -22.36
CA PHE A 187 -4.90 -4.05 -21.89
C PHE A 187 -4.52 -2.74 -21.16
N MET A 188 -3.34 -2.69 -20.56
CA MET A 188 -2.83 -1.49 -19.88
C MET A 188 -2.43 -0.36 -20.84
N ILE A 189 -2.40 -0.60 -22.15
CA ILE A 189 -2.05 0.40 -23.17
C ILE A 189 -3.29 0.79 -23.99
N TYR A 190 -4.08 -0.19 -24.41
CA TYR A 190 -5.13 0.01 -25.41
C TYR A 190 -6.53 0.13 -24.83
N ASP A 191 -6.82 -0.52 -23.73
CA ASP A 191 -8.15 -0.54 -23.14
C ASP A 191 -8.33 0.56 -22.09
N LYS A 192 -9.56 1.12 -22.00
CA LYS A 192 -9.97 2.10 -20.99
C LYS A 192 -11.00 1.49 -20.03
N THR A 193 -10.87 0.19 -19.77
CA THR A 193 -11.76 -0.58 -18.90
C THR A 193 -11.64 -0.16 -17.43
N LYS A 194 -12.51 -0.70 -16.59
CA LYS A 194 -12.39 -0.54 -15.13
C LYS A 194 -11.10 -1.18 -14.61
N GLU A 195 -10.73 -2.34 -15.19
CA GLU A 195 -9.53 -3.08 -14.81
C GLU A 195 -8.25 -2.36 -15.25
N TYR A 196 -8.25 -1.71 -16.43
CA TYR A 196 -7.19 -0.79 -16.84
C TYR A 196 -6.91 0.28 -15.78
N LYS A 197 -7.95 0.98 -15.30
CA LYS A 197 -7.80 2.02 -14.28
C LYS A 197 -7.23 1.46 -12.97
N LYS A 198 -7.66 0.27 -12.58
CA LYS A 198 -7.17 -0.44 -11.40
C LYS A 198 -5.71 -0.85 -11.55
N ALA A 199 -5.35 -1.42 -12.71
CA ALA A 199 -3.98 -1.80 -13.03
C ALA A 199 -3.04 -0.59 -13.06
N GLN A 200 -3.47 0.53 -13.65
CA GLN A 200 -2.71 1.79 -13.61
C GLN A 200 -2.51 2.32 -12.18
N GLY A 201 -3.54 2.24 -11.35
CA GLY A 201 -3.41 2.59 -9.92
C GLY A 201 -2.36 1.73 -9.23
N PHE A 202 -2.39 0.41 -9.42
CA PHE A 202 -1.39 -0.49 -8.87
C PHE A 202 0.02 -0.22 -9.40
N LEU A 203 0.15 0.08 -10.69
CA LEU A 203 1.44 0.45 -11.29
C LEU A 203 2.03 1.70 -10.64
N ILE A 204 1.25 2.76 -10.51
CA ILE A 204 1.65 4.02 -9.87
C ILE A 204 2.03 3.78 -8.41
N ASP A 205 1.23 3.03 -7.67
CA ASP A 205 1.50 2.68 -6.28
C ASP A 205 2.79 1.87 -6.12
N CYS A 206 3.05 0.94 -7.03
CA CYS A 206 4.28 0.17 -7.04
C CYS A 206 5.50 1.06 -7.32
N ILE A 207 5.44 1.91 -8.35
CA ILE A 207 6.54 2.84 -8.71
C ILE A 207 6.85 3.77 -7.54
N ASN A 208 5.84 4.30 -6.88
CA ASN A 208 6.00 5.19 -5.72
C ASN A 208 6.41 4.45 -4.44
N GLY A 209 6.49 3.13 -4.45
CA GLY A 209 6.73 2.32 -3.25
C GLY A 209 5.58 2.35 -2.25
N THR A 210 4.38 2.74 -2.70
CA THR A 210 3.19 2.90 -1.85
C THR A 210 2.36 1.63 -1.78
N PHE A 211 2.53 0.70 -2.71
CA PHE A 211 1.72 -0.51 -2.80
C PHE A 211 1.77 -1.36 -1.52
N ASP A 212 2.96 -1.67 -0.99
CA ASP A 212 3.09 -2.39 0.28
C ASP A 212 2.63 -1.56 1.47
N THR A 213 2.82 -0.24 1.40
CA THR A 213 2.30 0.71 2.38
C THR A 213 0.77 0.75 2.31
N SER A 214 0.19 0.71 1.09
CA SER A 214 -1.25 0.68 0.87
C SER A 214 -1.89 -0.59 1.43
N LEU A 215 -1.34 -1.78 1.16
CA LEU A 215 -1.84 -3.03 1.73
C LEU A 215 -1.78 -3.03 3.26
N ARG A 216 -0.69 -2.52 3.84
CA ARG A 216 -0.58 -2.37 5.30
C ARG A 216 -1.58 -1.36 5.86
N ALA A 217 -1.86 -0.29 5.12
CA ALA A 217 -2.84 0.71 5.50
C ALA A 217 -4.28 0.17 5.36
N ILE A 218 -4.54 -0.69 4.35
CA ILE A 218 -5.82 -1.35 4.13
C ILE A 218 -6.08 -2.47 5.16
N TYR A 219 -5.01 -3.07 5.71
CA TYR A 219 -5.12 -4.19 6.64
C TYR A 219 -5.99 -3.93 7.88
N PRO A 220 -5.96 -2.76 8.54
CA PRO A 220 -6.92 -2.42 9.58
C PRO A 220 -8.37 -2.45 9.10
N LEU A 221 -8.64 -1.98 7.87
CA LEU A 221 -9.99 -2.07 7.28
C LEU A 221 -10.44 -3.52 7.09
N LYS A 222 -9.54 -4.40 6.67
CA LYS A 222 -9.84 -5.84 6.61
C LYS A 222 -10.22 -6.39 7.98
N MET A 223 -9.46 -6.06 9.01
CA MET A 223 -9.76 -6.49 10.38
C MET A 223 -11.12 -5.99 10.84
N MET A 224 -11.47 -4.74 10.55
CA MET A 224 -12.78 -4.15 10.84
C MET A 224 -13.89 -4.81 10.01
N SER A 225 -13.66 -5.10 8.73
CA SER A 225 -14.58 -5.83 7.86
C SER A 225 -14.84 -7.25 8.39
N ASP A 226 -13.80 -7.99 8.74
CA ASP A 226 -13.93 -9.35 9.28
C ASP A 226 -14.68 -9.35 10.61
N TRP A 227 -14.42 -8.36 11.46
CA TRP A 227 -15.14 -8.18 12.72
C TRP A 227 -16.62 -7.83 12.48
N SER A 228 -16.89 -6.84 11.63
CA SER A 228 -18.26 -6.42 11.29
C SER A 228 -19.11 -7.54 10.71
N LYS A 229 -18.51 -8.44 9.93
CA LYS A 229 -19.20 -9.63 9.38
C LYS A 229 -19.50 -10.68 10.45
N LYS A 230 -18.57 -10.88 11.39
CA LYS A 230 -18.68 -11.91 12.42
C LYS A 230 -19.55 -11.49 13.61
N TYR A 231 -19.51 -10.20 13.94
CA TYR A 231 -20.15 -9.63 15.13
C TYR A 231 -20.80 -8.26 14.83
N PRO A 232 -21.73 -8.17 13.87
CA PRO A 232 -22.32 -6.90 13.41
C PRO A 232 -23.12 -6.16 14.49
N GLU A 233 -23.58 -6.86 15.51
CA GLU A 233 -24.35 -6.30 16.63
C GLU A 233 -23.47 -5.49 17.61
N TYR A 234 -22.13 -5.70 17.61
CA TYR A 234 -21.22 -5.03 18.54
C TYR A 234 -20.48 -3.86 17.89
N PHE A 235 -20.11 -3.99 16.62
CA PHE A 235 -19.46 -2.94 15.85
C PHE A 235 -19.69 -3.16 14.36
N LYS A 236 -20.07 -2.12 13.64
CA LYS A 236 -20.40 -2.20 12.23
C LYS A 236 -19.67 -1.13 11.42
N ASP A 237 -18.94 -1.56 10.40
CA ASP A 237 -18.39 -0.71 9.36
C ASP A 237 -18.76 -1.27 7.98
N ASP A 238 -19.95 -0.88 7.50
CA ASP A 238 -20.50 -1.35 6.23
C ASP A 238 -19.65 -0.90 5.03
N TRP A 239 -18.99 0.25 5.17
CA TRP A 239 -18.13 0.76 4.11
C TRP A 239 -16.86 -0.09 4.00
N ALA A 240 -16.17 -0.36 5.11
CA ALA A 240 -14.99 -1.23 5.12
C ALA A 240 -15.34 -2.62 4.58
N SER A 241 -16.51 -3.15 4.95
CA SER A 241 -16.97 -4.48 4.50
C SER A 241 -17.21 -4.52 3.00
N ARG A 242 -17.87 -3.50 2.42
CA ARG A 242 -18.08 -3.39 0.97
C ARG A 242 -16.76 -3.17 0.23
N PHE A 243 -15.94 -2.24 0.70
CA PHE A 243 -14.67 -1.93 0.05
C PHE A 243 -13.75 -3.15 -0.05
N ILE A 244 -13.59 -3.92 1.05
CA ILE A 244 -12.76 -5.14 1.05
C ILE A 244 -13.35 -6.22 0.15
N TYR A 245 -14.67 -6.35 0.10
CA TYR A 245 -15.35 -7.31 -0.76
C TYR A 245 -15.20 -6.96 -2.25
N ASP A 246 -15.42 -5.71 -2.61
CA ASP A 246 -15.43 -5.25 -4.01
C ASP A 246 -14.05 -5.28 -4.66
N HIS A 247 -12.96 -5.15 -3.88
CA HIS A 247 -11.60 -5.02 -4.40
C HIS A 247 -10.77 -6.30 -4.30
N LYS A 248 -11.29 -7.37 -3.71
CA LYS A 248 -10.66 -8.71 -3.62
C LYS A 248 -9.13 -8.67 -3.35
N PHE A 249 -8.70 -7.85 -2.37
CA PHE A 249 -7.28 -7.73 -2.03
C PHE A 249 -6.67 -9.07 -1.61
N ASP A 250 -5.49 -9.38 -2.13
CA ASP A 250 -4.69 -10.52 -1.65
C ASP A 250 -3.93 -10.16 -0.37
N PHE A 251 -4.50 -10.52 0.78
CA PHE A 251 -3.87 -10.34 2.08
C PHE A 251 -2.96 -11.50 2.50
N THR A 252 -2.82 -12.56 1.71
CA THR A 252 -1.99 -13.73 2.07
C THR A 252 -0.53 -13.36 2.28
N ARG A 253 -0.07 -12.33 1.57
CA ARG A 253 1.30 -11.78 1.68
C ARG A 253 1.58 -11.03 2.98
N LEU A 254 0.54 -10.54 3.67
CA LEU A 254 0.69 -9.76 4.91
C LEU A 254 0.76 -10.64 6.18
N ASN A 255 0.83 -11.95 6.00
CA ASN A 255 0.76 -12.97 7.04
C ASN A 255 -0.57 -12.99 7.82
N PRO A 256 -1.46 -13.91 7.44
CA PRO A 256 -2.87 -13.90 7.78
C PRO A 256 -3.20 -14.33 9.22
N HIS A 257 -2.24 -14.67 10.04
CA HIS A 257 -2.52 -15.08 11.43
C HIS A 257 -2.85 -13.90 12.33
N ILE A 258 -3.95 -13.20 12.01
CA ILE A 258 -4.54 -12.23 12.94
C ILE A 258 -5.24 -13.03 14.03
N SER A 259 -4.82 -12.81 15.27
CA SER A 259 -5.55 -13.38 16.39
C SER A 259 -6.93 -12.72 16.52
N GLU A 260 -7.91 -13.48 16.99
CA GLU A 260 -9.25 -12.95 17.31
C GLU A 260 -9.16 -11.74 18.26
N TYR A 261 -8.16 -11.75 19.16
CA TYR A 261 -7.87 -10.62 20.04
C TYR A 261 -7.43 -9.34 19.28
N GLN A 262 -6.65 -9.46 18.21
CA GLN A 262 -6.26 -8.29 17.41
C GLN A 262 -7.47 -7.66 16.70
N ASN A 263 -8.38 -8.48 16.19
CA ASN A 263 -9.61 -8.00 15.55
C ASN A 263 -10.50 -7.25 16.53
N ILE A 264 -10.79 -7.83 17.71
CA ILE A 264 -11.61 -7.15 18.70
C ILE A 264 -10.94 -5.89 19.24
N ARG A 265 -9.61 -5.88 19.38
CA ARG A 265 -8.86 -4.70 19.79
C ARG A 265 -9.04 -3.55 18.79
N MET A 266 -8.94 -3.82 17.49
CA MET A 266 -9.15 -2.80 16.45
C MET A 266 -10.58 -2.24 16.50
N ALA A 267 -11.58 -3.10 16.66
CA ALA A 267 -12.96 -2.65 16.80
C ALA A 267 -13.17 -1.82 18.08
N ALA A 268 -12.51 -2.20 19.19
CA ALA A 268 -12.56 -1.45 20.44
C ALA A 268 -11.87 -0.08 20.36
N ASP A 269 -10.70 0.00 19.71
CA ASP A 269 -10.02 1.28 19.43
C ASP A 269 -10.94 2.22 18.62
N ALA A 270 -11.52 1.71 17.53
CA ALA A 270 -12.42 2.48 16.67
C ALA A 270 -13.71 2.92 17.43
N SER A 271 -14.34 2.00 18.15
CA SER A 271 -15.55 2.29 18.94
C SER A 271 -15.30 3.33 20.03
N ALA A 272 -14.15 3.27 20.71
CA ALA A 272 -13.76 4.23 21.72
C ALA A 272 -13.56 5.63 21.12
N CYS A 273 -12.82 5.74 20.02
CA CYS A 273 -12.61 7.01 19.32
C CYS A 273 -13.95 7.56 18.79
N ASP A 274 -14.75 6.75 18.09
CA ASP A 274 -16.07 7.14 17.56
C ASP A 274 -16.98 7.69 18.67
N THR A 275 -16.99 7.04 19.85
CA THR A 275 -17.82 7.46 20.98
C THR A 275 -17.39 8.83 21.52
N LEU A 276 -16.07 9.07 21.68
CA LEU A 276 -15.61 10.35 22.19
C LEU A 276 -15.77 11.47 21.17
N VAL A 277 -15.63 11.19 19.87
CA VAL A 277 -15.93 12.15 18.80
C VAL A 277 -17.42 12.50 18.80
N ARG A 278 -18.33 11.53 18.92
CA ARG A 278 -19.78 11.80 19.01
C ARG A 278 -20.13 12.68 20.21
N ARG A 279 -19.58 12.39 21.39
CA ARG A 279 -19.76 13.26 22.58
C ARG A 279 -19.29 14.69 22.33
N PHE A 280 -18.14 14.84 21.68
CA PHE A 280 -17.66 16.16 21.29
C PHE A 280 -18.59 16.84 20.29
N THR A 281 -19.14 16.13 19.31
CA THR A 281 -20.06 16.72 18.31
C THR A 281 -21.46 17.01 18.90
N GLU A 282 -21.85 16.41 20.01
CA GLU A 282 -23.02 16.78 20.79
C GLU A 282 -22.83 18.14 21.47
N GLU A 283 -21.64 18.39 22.04
CA GLU A 283 -21.25 19.67 22.64
C GLU A 283 -20.97 20.76 21.59
N PHE A 284 -20.31 20.39 20.48
CA PHE A 284 -19.90 21.27 19.39
C PHE A 284 -20.44 20.75 18.04
N PRO A 285 -21.72 20.93 17.71
CA PRO A 285 -22.33 20.35 16.50
C PRO A 285 -21.71 20.80 15.18
N CYS A 286 -21.13 22.00 15.14
CA CYS A 286 -20.39 22.56 13.99
C CYS A 286 -18.88 22.58 14.23
N GLY A 287 -18.38 21.76 15.15
CA GLY A 287 -16.98 21.68 15.53
C GLY A 287 -16.06 21.20 14.41
N THR A 288 -14.78 21.40 14.62
CA THR A 288 -13.72 20.88 13.72
C THR A 288 -13.08 19.66 14.33
N VAL A 289 -13.02 18.57 13.59
CA VAL A 289 -12.31 17.34 13.99
C VAL A 289 -11.12 17.12 13.07
N VAL A 290 -9.96 16.87 13.66
CA VAL A 290 -8.71 16.59 12.94
C VAL A 290 -8.24 15.19 13.27
N HIS A 291 -8.39 14.27 12.34
CA HIS A 291 -7.94 12.87 12.49
C HIS A 291 -6.50 12.73 12.04
N MET A 292 -5.60 12.65 13.00
CA MET A 292 -4.15 12.54 12.82
C MET A 292 -3.72 11.08 12.64
N ALA A 293 -2.78 10.83 11.73
CA ALA A 293 -2.32 9.48 11.37
C ALA A 293 -3.51 8.55 11.04
N CYS A 294 -4.49 9.10 10.31
CA CYS A 294 -5.81 8.52 10.10
C CYS A 294 -5.80 7.27 9.22
N ARG A 295 -4.69 6.98 8.56
CA ARG A 295 -4.58 5.84 7.63
C ARG A 295 -5.75 5.83 6.63
N LEU A 296 -6.35 4.68 6.43
CA LEU A 296 -7.54 4.52 5.58
C LEU A 296 -8.83 4.28 6.40
N ASP A 297 -8.83 4.63 7.69
CA ASP A 297 -10.02 4.47 8.52
C ASP A 297 -11.15 5.42 8.09
N ASN A 298 -12.39 4.93 8.13
CA ASN A 298 -13.60 5.66 7.75
C ASN A 298 -14.30 6.32 8.96
N MET A 299 -13.57 6.76 9.95
CA MET A 299 -14.16 7.37 11.15
C MET A 299 -15.11 8.51 10.78
N PHE A 300 -14.75 9.40 9.85
CA PHE A 300 -15.65 10.46 9.37
C PHE A 300 -17.02 9.90 8.94
N GLY A 301 -17.04 8.85 8.11
CA GLY A 301 -18.30 8.26 7.65
C GLY A 301 -19.14 7.59 8.77
N ARG A 302 -18.51 7.23 9.90
CA ARG A 302 -19.20 6.63 11.04
C ARG A 302 -19.74 7.64 12.06
N VAL A 303 -19.14 8.85 12.12
CA VAL A 303 -19.45 9.86 13.16
C VAL A 303 -20.00 11.18 12.63
N ASP A 304 -20.09 11.35 11.32
CA ASP A 304 -20.55 12.59 10.70
C ASP A 304 -22.01 12.92 11.10
N ASN A 305 -22.20 14.10 11.65
CA ASN A 305 -23.51 14.64 12.03
C ASN A 305 -24.11 15.58 10.97
N GLY A 306 -23.50 15.68 9.78
CA GLY A 306 -23.91 16.56 8.69
C GLY A 306 -23.49 18.02 8.83
N ARG A 307 -22.75 18.40 9.88
CA ARG A 307 -22.39 19.82 10.19
C ARG A 307 -20.92 20.01 10.53
N ILE A 308 -20.23 18.99 11.03
CA ILE A 308 -18.81 19.06 11.41
C ILE A 308 -17.91 19.30 10.20
N GLN A 309 -16.79 20.01 10.44
CA GLN A 309 -15.68 20.08 9.51
C GLN A 309 -14.65 19.01 9.86
N TRP A 310 -14.17 18.29 8.87
CA TRP A 310 -13.25 17.17 9.09
C TRP A 310 -11.93 17.34 8.34
N TYR A 311 -10.84 17.09 9.02
CA TYR A 311 -9.50 17.03 8.43
C TYR A 311 -8.90 15.64 8.66
N SER A 312 -8.51 14.98 7.58
CA SER A 312 -7.78 13.72 7.62
C SER A 312 -6.32 13.98 7.30
N VAL A 313 -5.41 13.70 8.24
CA VAL A 313 -3.97 14.01 8.14
C VAL A 313 -3.17 12.72 8.20
N ASP A 314 -2.39 12.44 7.16
CA ASP A 314 -1.40 11.35 7.11
C ASP A 314 -0.37 11.64 6.02
N SER A 315 0.62 10.78 5.86
CA SER A 315 1.63 10.92 4.81
C SER A 315 1.00 11.05 3.42
N HIS A 316 1.70 11.71 2.51
CA HIS A 316 1.21 11.97 1.14
C HIS A 316 0.73 10.69 0.45
N ASN A 317 1.48 9.61 0.60
CA ASN A 317 1.17 8.31 0.00
C ASN A 317 -0.17 7.74 0.50
N ILE A 318 -0.41 7.79 1.82
CA ILE A 318 -1.68 7.33 2.42
C ILE A 318 -2.84 8.21 1.94
N MET A 319 -2.63 9.53 1.87
CA MET A 319 -3.67 10.45 1.42
C MET A 319 -4.01 10.30 -0.06
N SER A 320 -3.06 9.93 -0.92
CA SER A 320 -3.32 9.61 -2.32
C SER A 320 -4.24 8.39 -2.45
N VAL A 321 -3.94 7.31 -1.71
CA VAL A 321 -4.79 6.12 -1.64
C VAL A 321 -6.16 6.47 -1.08
N ARG A 322 -6.22 7.24 0.02
CA ARG A 322 -7.48 7.66 0.65
C ARG A 322 -8.38 8.43 -0.32
N ARG A 323 -7.83 9.39 -1.09
CA ARG A 323 -8.59 10.15 -2.11
C ARG A 323 -9.12 9.24 -3.21
N ALA A 324 -8.32 8.28 -3.67
CA ALA A 324 -8.76 7.30 -4.67
C ALA A 324 -9.90 6.42 -4.15
N MET A 325 -9.88 6.04 -2.87
CA MET A 325 -10.87 5.17 -2.24
C MET A 325 -12.19 5.88 -1.92
N TYR A 326 -12.11 7.07 -1.33
CA TYR A 326 -13.28 7.77 -0.79
C TYR A 326 -13.84 8.83 -1.74
N GLY A 327 -13.08 9.23 -2.75
CA GLY A 327 -13.43 10.39 -3.58
C GLY A 327 -13.38 11.71 -2.80
N VAL A 328 -14.00 12.74 -3.36
CA VAL A 328 -14.15 14.05 -2.72
C VAL A 328 -15.38 14.04 -1.82
N ARG A 329 -15.20 14.40 -0.55
CA ARG A 329 -16.29 14.57 0.41
C ARG A 329 -16.37 16.03 0.84
N GLU A 330 -17.55 16.63 0.74
CA GLU A 330 -17.75 18.07 0.90
C GLU A 330 -17.18 18.64 2.20
N ARG A 331 -17.31 17.95 3.31
CA ARG A 331 -16.85 18.40 4.64
C ARG A 331 -15.58 17.75 5.13
N GLU A 332 -14.93 16.88 4.31
CA GLU A 332 -13.64 16.27 4.62
C GLU A 332 -12.52 16.88 3.76
N LYS A 333 -11.52 17.47 4.38
CA LYS A 333 -10.26 17.88 3.73
C LYS A 333 -9.16 16.89 4.07
N THR A 334 -8.46 16.39 3.05
CA THR A 334 -7.31 15.48 3.21
C THR A 334 -6.00 16.24 3.10
N ILE A 335 -5.12 16.10 4.09
CA ILE A 335 -3.81 16.77 4.15
C ILE A 335 -2.70 15.73 4.11
N GLY A 336 -1.89 15.75 3.04
CA GLY A 336 -0.81 14.80 2.79
C GLY A 336 0.52 15.27 3.41
N ARG A 337 0.66 15.19 4.74
CA ARG A 337 1.86 15.58 5.48
C ARG A 337 2.18 14.55 6.56
N ARG A 338 3.47 14.36 6.85
CA ARG A 338 3.87 13.54 8.00
C ARG A 338 3.48 14.24 9.30
N LEU A 339 3.11 13.49 10.33
CA LEU A 339 2.62 14.04 11.59
C LEU A 339 3.61 15.03 12.26
N MET A 340 4.91 14.80 12.11
CA MET A 340 5.97 15.67 12.64
C MET A 340 6.38 16.83 11.71
N ASP A 341 5.77 16.93 10.52
CA ASP A 341 5.85 18.12 9.68
C ASP A 341 4.68 19.05 10.05
N PHE A 342 4.91 19.96 10.96
CA PHE A 342 3.86 20.79 11.57
C PHE A 342 3.15 21.75 10.61
N SER A 343 3.60 21.88 9.36
CA SER A 343 2.96 22.75 8.35
C SER A 343 1.50 22.38 8.05
N TRP A 344 1.08 21.13 8.31
CA TRP A 344 -0.31 20.74 8.18
C TRP A 344 -1.26 21.46 9.17
N LEU A 345 -0.75 21.91 10.32
CA LEU A 345 -1.54 22.70 11.28
C LEU A 345 -1.99 24.04 10.70
N ASP A 346 -1.18 24.65 9.82
CA ASP A 346 -1.49 25.92 9.15
C ASP A 346 -2.60 25.78 8.10
N GLU A 347 -2.92 24.54 7.68
CA GLU A 347 -4.00 24.24 6.74
C GLU A 347 -5.38 24.11 7.40
N ILE A 348 -5.41 23.95 8.73
CA ILE A 348 -6.66 23.76 9.49
C ILE A 348 -7.34 25.12 9.66
N ARG A 349 -8.61 25.18 9.32
CA ARG A 349 -9.47 26.33 9.52
C ARG A 349 -10.58 25.97 10.50
N CYS A 350 -10.68 26.70 11.58
CA CYS A 350 -11.75 26.58 12.55
C CYS A 350 -12.34 27.96 12.83
N LYS A 351 -13.63 28.02 13.12
CA LYS A 351 -14.29 29.25 13.57
C LYS A 351 -14.16 29.38 15.08
N GLN A 352 -13.97 30.60 15.57
CA GLN A 352 -13.97 30.86 17.01
C GLN A 352 -15.25 30.29 17.66
N ASN A 353 -15.11 29.70 18.84
CA ASN A 353 -16.20 29.14 19.65
C ASN A 353 -16.91 27.90 19.07
N GLN A 354 -16.42 27.28 17.98
CA GLN A 354 -17.02 26.05 17.46
C GLN A 354 -16.37 24.75 17.97
N GLY A 355 -15.34 24.87 18.80
CA GLY A 355 -14.60 23.72 19.32
C GLY A 355 -13.70 23.05 18.27
N VAL A 356 -12.54 22.57 18.73
CA VAL A 356 -11.60 21.79 17.90
C VAL A 356 -11.20 20.54 18.65
N MET A 357 -11.30 19.38 17.98
CA MET A 357 -10.82 18.12 18.52
C MET A 357 -9.77 17.49 17.60
N PHE A 358 -8.65 17.10 18.16
CA PHE A 358 -7.63 16.27 17.51
C PHE A 358 -7.80 14.82 17.95
N VAL A 359 -7.84 13.88 16.98
CA VAL A 359 -7.98 12.44 17.25
C VAL A 359 -6.80 11.70 16.65
N CYS A 360 -6.22 10.75 17.41
CA CYS A 360 -5.11 9.92 16.95
C CYS A 360 -5.26 8.48 17.47
N ASP A 361 -5.80 7.59 16.66
CA ASP A 361 -5.86 6.17 17.00
C ASP A 361 -4.51 5.48 16.72
N ASP A 362 -3.87 4.96 17.74
CA ASP A 362 -2.58 4.23 17.71
C ASP A 362 -1.40 4.93 17.00
N GLY A 363 -1.60 6.11 16.38
CA GLY A 363 -0.56 6.82 15.61
C GLY A 363 0.63 7.26 16.46
N PHE A 364 0.38 7.67 17.68
CA PHE A 364 1.44 8.08 18.62
C PHE A 364 2.36 6.93 19.04
N SER A 365 1.92 5.69 18.98
CA SER A 365 2.71 4.52 19.38
C SER A 365 4.08 4.43 18.72
N TYR A 366 4.24 5.00 17.54
CA TYR A 366 5.49 4.95 16.76
C TYR A 366 6.39 6.16 16.94
N LEU A 367 5.93 7.20 17.63
CA LEU A 367 6.69 8.37 18.02
C LEU A 367 7.42 8.14 19.35
N ASN A 368 8.46 8.91 19.62
CA ASN A 368 9.03 8.96 20.95
C ASN A 368 8.28 9.98 21.84
N LYS A 369 8.55 9.95 23.13
CA LYS A 369 7.85 10.79 24.13
C LYS A 369 8.04 12.30 23.89
N ASN A 370 9.21 12.71 23.42
CA ASN A 370 9.50 14.12 23.11
C ASN A 370 8.76 14.58 21.86
N GLU A 371 8.74 13.74 20.80
CA GLU A 371 7.98 14.03 19.58
C GLU A 371 6.49 14.24 19.87
N VAL A 372 5.89 13.37 20.71
CA VAL A 372 4.48 13.51 21.12
C VAL A 372 4.27 14.78 21.93
N ARG A 373 5.16 15.08 22.89
CA ARG A 373 5.08 16.30 23.69
C ARG A 373 5.17 17.56 22.82
N ASP A 374 6.11 17.60 21.88
CA ASP A 374 6.37 18.76 21.04
C ASP A 374 5.19 19.00 20.06
N LEU A 375 4.60 17.92 19.51
CA LEU A 375 3.39 17.99 18.72
C LEU A 375 2.20 18.55 19.51
N ILE A 376 1.96 18.05 20.73
CA ILE A 376 0.87 18.53 21.58
C ILE A 376 1.09 19.98 22.00
N ALA A 377 2.32 20.37 22.31
CA ALA A 377 2.66 21.76 22.61
C ALA A 377 2.39 22.69 21.43
N LYS A 378 2.69 22.25 20.21
CA LYS A 378 2.40 23.02 18.98
C LYS A 378 0.90 23.13 18.70
N ILE A 379 0.15 22.02 18.87
CA ILE A 379 -1.31 22.03 18.77
C ILE A 379 -1.91 23.05 19.75
N ARG A 380 -1.52 22.98 21.01
CA ARG A 380 -2.00 23.92 22.05
C ARG A 380 -1.70 25.37 21.71
N ALA A 381 -0.49 25.66 21.20
CA ALA A 381 -0.09 27.01 20.86
C ALA A 381 -0.96 27.62 19.75
N LEU A 382 -1.39 26.82 18.79
CA LEU A 382 -2.21 27.27 17.64
C LEU A 382 -3.71 27.14 17.91
N PHE A 383 -4.13 26.20 18.74
CA PHE A 383 -5.53 25.88 19.04
C PHE A 383 -5.73 25.76 20.58
N PRO A 384 -5.59 26.87 21.32
CA PRO A 384 -5.76 26.82 22.80
C PRO A 384 -7.19 26.37 23.16
N GLY A 385 -7.31 25.58 24.22
CA GLY A 385 -8.59 25.01 24.64
C GLY A 385 -9.10 23.86 23.80
N SER A 386 -8.34 23.39 22.80
CA SER A 386 -8.73 22.25 21.98
C SER A 386 -8.74 20.92 22.76
N HIS A 387 -9.49 19.96 22.24
CA HIS A 387 -9.58 18.61 22.78
C HIS A 387 -8.60 17.71 22.02
N LEU A 388 -7.94 16.80 22.74
CA LEU A 388 -7.09 15.77 22.17
C LEU A 388 -7.57 14.41 22.65
N VAL A 389 -7.92 13.53 21.73
CA VAL A 389 -8.29 12.13 21.98
C VAL A 389 -7.27 11.22 21.31
N PHE A 390 -6.72 10.27 22.05
CA PHE A 390 -5.78 9.30 21.48
C PHE A 390 -5.82 7.98 22.21
N THR A 391 -5.46 6.89 21.52
CA THR A 391 -5.26 5.59 22.17
C THR A 391 -3.78 5.37 22.46
N ALA A 392 -3.49 4.74 23.58
CA ALA A 392 -2.13 4.42 24.01
C ALA A 392 -2.05 3.07 24.70
N SER A 393 -0.89 2.45 24.62
CA SER A 393 -0.58 1.21 25.35
C SER A 393 0.28 1.52 26.59
N SER A 394 0.20 0.65 27.59
CA SER A 394 1.15 0.66 28.72
C SER A 394 2.57 0.26 28.26
N THR A 395 3.57 0.57 29.06
CA THR A 395 4.96 0.13 28.80
C THR A 395 5.05 -1.39 28.69
N LEU A 396 4.35 -2.12 29.55
CA LEU A 396 4.31 -3.58 29.53
C LEU A 396 3.68 -4.11 28.23
N ALA A 397 2.54 -3.56 27.82
CA ALA A 397 1.87 -3.95 26.56
C ALA A 397 2.75 -3.67 25.34
N ASN A 398 3.47 -2.54 25.30
CA ASN A 398 4.42 -2.24 24.23
C ASN A 398 5.63 -3.19 24.24
N ALA A 399 6.19 -3.52 25.38
CA ALA A 399 7.29 -4.48 25.52
C ALA A 399 6.86 -5.85 24.97
N THR A 400 5.69 -6.36 25.37
CA THR A 400 5.12 -7.61 24.90
C THR A 400 4.89 -7.58 23.38
N ALA A 401 4.31 -6.49 22.84
CA ALA A 401 4.07 -6.34 21.41
C ALA A 401 5.38 -6.28 20.60
N ASN A 402 6.45 -5.70 21.15
CA ASN A 402 7.75 -5.59 20.50
C ASN A 402 8.56 -6.90 20.54
N THR A 403 8.33 -7.78 21.54
CA THR A 403 9.04 -9.05 21.70
C THR A 403 8.36 -10.20 20.98
N TRP A 404 7.08 -10.10 20.67
CA TRP A 404 6.35 -11.18 20.00
C TRP A 404 6.83 -11.35 18.56
N LYS A 405 7.71 -12.33 18.37
CA LYS A 405 8.22 -12.77 17.08
C LYS A 405 7.11 -13.51 16.32
N HIS A 406 6.19 -12.79 15.71
CA HIS A 406 5.33 -13.39 14.70
C HIS A 406 5.88 -13.06 13.32
N SER A 407 6.40 -14.13 12.71
CA SER A 407 6.67 -14.34 11.30
C SER A 407 7.77 -13.53 10.60
N GLN A 408 8.67 -14.29 10.04
CA GLN A 408 9.91 -13.96 9.34
C GLN A 408 9.70 -13.35 7.93
N THR A 409 8.56 -12.79 7.59
CA THR A 409 8.27 -12.42 6.19
C THR A 409 7.88 -10.98 5.93
N VAL A 410 8.14 -10.02 6.78
CA VAL A 410 8.04 -8.62 6.37
C VAL A 410 9.00 -7.76 7.15
N GLN A 411 9.82 -6.97 6.43
CA GLN A 411 10.64 -5.85 6.88
C GLN A 411 10.45 -5.39 8.33
N LYS A 412 11.56 -5.09 9.02
CA LYS A 412 11.65 -4.63 10.43
C LYS A 412 10.43 -3.82 10.86
N ARG A 413 9.50 -4.41 11.62
CA ARG A 413 8.37 -3.69 12.23
C ARG A 413 8.92 -2.49 12.99
N LYS A 414 8.40 -1.29 12.72
CA LYS A 414 8.69 -0.13 13.57
C LYS A 414 8.32 -0.49 15.01
N LYS A 415 9.27 -0.36 15.93
CA LYS A 415 9.02 -0.59 17.37
C LYS A 415 8.04 0.43 17.89
N ARG A 416 7.11 0.02 18.74
CA ARG A 416 6.27 0.91 19.54
C ARG A 416 7.17 1.57 20.60
N ARG A 417 7.17 2.90 20.63
CA ARG A 417 8.06 3.70 21.47
C ARG A 417 7.29 4.48 22.53
N PHE A 418 6.14 5.06 22.16
CA PHE A 418 5.32 5.84 23.07
C PHE A 418 4.41 4.94 23.89
N SER A 419 4.39 5.16 25.20
CA SER A 419 3.52 4.45 26.15
C SER A 419 3.03 5.39 27.24
N VAL A 420 1.85 5.08 27.80
CA VAL A 420 1.25 5.83 28.90
C VAL A 420 0.86 4.85 29.99
N ASN A 421 1.46 4.98 31.17
CA ASN A 421 1.09 4.21 32.36
C ASN A 421 0.12 5.00 33.27
N ASN A 422 0.28 6.34 33.31
CA ASN A 422 -0.57 7.26 34.05
C ASN A 422 -0.64 8.58 33.29
N ALA A 423 -1.79 8.88 32.69
CA ALA A 423 -1.96 10.08 31.87
C ALA A 423 -1.92 11.35 32.70
N ALA A 424 -2.59 11.37 33.87
CA ALA A 424 -2.60 12.55 34.75
C ALA A 424 -1.21 12.97 35.18
N GLN A 425 -0.39 12.01 35.61
CA GLN A 425 1.01 12.27 35.98
C GLN A 425 1.84 12.76 34.78
N MET A 426 1.68 12.14 33.61
CA MET A 426 2.46 12.49 32.41
C MET A 426 2.11 13.89 31.90
N PHE A 427 0.84 14.19 31.75
CA PHE A 427 0.37 15.48 31.24
C PHE A 427 0.60 16.60 32.26
N GLY A 428 0.39 16.34 33.54
CA GLY A 428 0.68 17.29 34.62
C GLY A 428 2.17 17.66 34.70
N ALA A 429 3.08 16.70 34.44
CA ALA A 429 4.51 16.97 34.33
C ALA A 429 4.89 17.77 33.07
N TRP A 430 4.13 17.68 31.99
CA TRP A 430 4.35 18.49 30.79
C TRP A 430 3.83 19.92 30.94
N ARG A 431 2.60 20.06 31.46
CA ARG A 431 1.99 21.36 31.75
C ARG A 431 0.85 21.25 32.78
N PRO A 432 0.76 22.17 33.75
CA PRO A 432 -0.27 22.10 34.79
C PRO A 432 -1.68 22.50 34.29
N ASP A 433 -1.76 23.17 33.13
CA ASP A 433 -3.02 23.59 32.51
C ASP A 433 -3.67 22.51 31.60
N TYR A 434 -2.99 21.37 31.39
CA TYR A 434 -3.61 20.24 30.70
C TYR A 434 -4.56 19.49 31.66
N ARG A 435 -5.79 19.28 31.21
CA ARG A 435 -6.82 18.60 32.01
C ARG A 435 -7.23 17.29 31.37
N ILE A 436 -7.04 16.19 32.07
CA ILE A 436 -7.59 14.89 31.69
C ILE A 436 -9.10 14.94 31.90
N ILE A 437 -9.87 14.79 30.81
CA ILE A 437 -11.33 14.74 30.83
C ILE A 437 -11.78 13.30 31.05
N ASP A 438 -11.16 12.35 30.34
CA ASP A 438 -11.47 10.93 30.44
C ASP A 438 -10.22 10.08 30.19
N GLU A 439 -10.07 8.99 30.94
CA GLU A 439 -9.06 7.95 30.74
C GLU A 439 -9.70 6.60 31.05
N GLN A 440 -9.94 5.77 30.01
CA GLN A 440 -10.60 4.49 30.16
C GLN A 440 -9.91 3.39 29.34
N PRO A 441 -9.99 2.11 29.77
CA PRO A 441 -9.63 1.00 28.92
C PRO A 441 -10.52 0.99 27.65
N ILE A 442 -9.92 0.71 26.47
CA ILE A 442 -10.67 0.71 25.21
C ILE A 442 -11.86 -0.24 25.21
N PHE A 443 -11.76 -1.40 25.87
CA PHE A 443 -12.82 -2.39 25.96
C PHE A 443 -14.02 -1.95 26.82
N ARG A 444 -13.99 -0.74 27.42
CA ARG A 444 -15.18 -0.16 28.04
C ARG A 444 -16.18 0.39 27.03
N TYR A 445 -15.72 0.65 25.81
CA TYR A 445 -16.51 1.21 24.71
C TYR A 445 -17.00 0.16 23.72
N LEU A 446 -16.67 -1.11 23.94
CA LEU A 446 -17.13 -2.22 23.10
C LEU A 446 -17.54 -3.39 24.01
N GLU A 447 -18.77 -3.83 23.90
CA GLU A 447 -19.23 -5.04 24.60
C GLU A 447 -18.48 -6.27 24.07
N ILE A 448 -18.03 -7.14 24.98
CA ILE A 448 -17.26 -8.34 24.64
C ILE A 448 -18.21 -9.47 24.24
N PRO A 449 -18.23 -9.93 22.98
CA PRO A 449 -19.14 -10.97 22.53
C PRO A 449 -19.05 -12.27 23.32
N LYS A 450 -20.21 -12.84 23.66
CA LYS A 450 -20.28 -14.11 24.41
C LYS A 450 -19.67 -15.29 23.63
N LYS A 451 -19.66 -15.23 22.30
CA LYS A 451 -19.15 -16.29 21.40
C LYS A 451 -17.64 -16.28 21.18
N LEU A 452 -16.89 -15.30 21.74
CA LEU A 452 -15.43 -15.27 21.63
C LEU A 452 -14.76 -16.45 22.31
N GLY A 453 -13.59 -16.83 21.81
CA GLY A 453 -12.72 -17.83 22.43
C GLY A 453 -12.34 -17.41 23.86
N TRP A 454 -12.19 -18.39 24.76
CA TRP A 454 -11.93 -18.13 26.17
C TRP A 454 -10.61 -17.37 26.43
N VAL A 455 -9.58 -17.64 25.63
CA VAL A 455 -8.28 -16.93 25.70
C VAL A 455 -8.49 -15.46 25.34
N THR A 456 -9.22 -15.16 24.25
CA THR A 456 -9.52 -13.79 23.83
C THR A 456 -10.29 -13.03 24.90
N LYS A 457 -11.30 -13.67 25.52
CA LYS A 457 -12.04 -13.08 26.65
C LYS A 457 -11.16 -12.76 27.82
N LEU A 458 -10.24 -13.68 28.17
CA LEU A 458 -9.27 -13.45 29.26
C LEU A 458 -8.38 -12.26 28.94
N MET A 459 -7.86 -12.15 27.73
CA MET A 459 -7.04 -11.02 27.30
C MET A 459 -7.80 -9.69 27.33
N CYS A 460 -9.07 -9.68 26.89
CA CYS A 460 -9.92 -8.49 26.99
C CYS A 460 -10.13 -8.07 28.46
N ARG A 461 -10.44 -9.02 29.35
CA ARG A 461 -10.60 -8.76 30.78
C ARG A 461 -9.31 -8.27 31.44
N TYR A 462 -8.17 -8.87 31.09
CA TYR A 462 -6.87 -8.43 31.55
C TYR A 462 -6.58 -6.97 31.15
N ASN A 463 -6.98 -6.58 29.93
CA ASN A 463 -6.84 -5.20 29.48
C ASN A 463 -7.82 -4.24 30.19
N LEU A 464 -9.05 -4.67 30.48
CA LEU A 464 -10.01 -3.88 31.26
C LEU A 464 -9.46 -3.55 32.67
N ILE A 465 -8.89 -4.54 33.34
CA ILE A 465 -8.38 -4.40 34.72
C ILE A 465 -7.03 -3.66 34.73
N GLY A 466 -6.14 -4.03 33.81
CA GLY A 466 -4.75 -3.56 33.81
C GLY A 466 -4.51 -2.25 33.04
N TYR A 467 -5.53 -1.67 32.41
CA TYR A 467 -5.39 -0.47 31.57
C TYR A 467 -4.26 -0.58 30.55
N ASN A 468 -4.04 -1.79 30.01
CA ASN A 468 -2.93 -2.04 29.09
C ASN A 468 -3.09 -1.37 27.72
N HIS A 469 -4.35 -1.22 27.26
CA HIS A 469 -4.73 -0.36 26.14
C HIS A 469 -5.82 0.57 26.61
N ARG A 470 -5.63 1.87 26.43
CA ARG A 470 -6.52 2.91 26.95
C ARG A 470 -6.76 3.98 25.90
N ILE A 471 -7.91 4.63 26.01
CA ILE A 471 -8.20 5.89 25.35
C ILE A 471 -8.09 7.02 26.36
N ILE A 472 -7.51 8.12 25.94
CA ILE A 472 -7.26 9.29 26.78
C ILE A 472 -7.84 10.50 26.09
N HIS A 473 -8.65 11.28 26.81
CA HIS A 473 -9.20 12.54 26.39
C HIS A 473 -8.63 13.66 27.24
N VAL A 474 -7.94 14.59 26.63
CA VAL A 474 -7.27 15.73 27.28
C VAL A 474 -7.81 17.02 26.71
N LYS A 475 -8.07 18.02 27.54
CA LYS A 475 -8.28 19.41 27.15
C LYS A 475 -6.96 20.16 27.28
N LEU A 476 -6.55 20.79 26.18
CA LEU A 476 -5.30 21.54 26.08
C LEU A 476 -5.58 22.99 26.48
N GLY A 477 -5.11 23.39 27.61
CA GLY A 477 -5.38 24.69 28.27
C GLY A 477 -5.08 25.94 27.47
#